data_c9c78969c392a415f4ffa7aaea8a4fce
#
_entry.id   c9c78969c392a415f4ffa7aaea8a4fce
#
_cell.length_a   1.000
_cell.length_b   1.000
_cell.length_c   1.000
_cell.angle_alpha   90.00
_cell.angle_beta   90.00
_cell.angle_gamma   90.00
#
_symmetry.space_group_name_H-M   'P 1'
#
loop_
_entity.id
_entity.type
_entity.pdbx_description
1 polymer ?
#
loop_
_entity_poly.entity_id
_entity_poly.type
_entity_poly.pdbx_seq_one_letter_code
_entity_poly.pdbx_strand_id
1 'polypeptide(L)'
;MATHIKNNIRELESTIIRILAYSSLSNKEIDEQLVKKVVKERLGKRFLAEITLEDIVRRVSEVTSISEKNIVGSSRKKELVEARQIAAYLGREILGVSLSSIGMYFGGRDHTTILHACKNIEEKIKSKKRIKQLVESIKNELSAATI
;
A
#
# COMPACT_ATOMS: atom_id res chain seq x y z
N MET A 1 1.51 10.51 -15.71
CA MET A 1 0.90 11.40 -14.71
C MET A 1 -0.39 12.06 -15.15
N ALA A 2 -0.46 12.69 -16.33
CA ALA A 2 -1.70 13.30 -16.83
C ALA A 2 -2.87 12.32 -16.98
N THR A 3 -2.60 11.05 -17.30
CA THR A 3 -3.60 9.99 -17.43
C THR A 3 -4.24 9.61 -16.10
N HIS A 4 -3.47 9.62 -15.01
CA HIS A 4 -4.00 9.31 -13.67
C HIS A 4 -4.93 10.39 -13.14
N ILE A 5 -4.63 11.66 -13.41
CA ILE A 5 -5.46 12.79 -13.01
C ILE A 5 -6.80 12.75 -13.74
N LYS A 6 -6.79 12.50 -15.05
CA LYS A 6 -8.02 12.36 -15.85
C LYS A 6 -8.89 11.20 -15.39
N ASN A 7 -8.31 10.07 -15.03
CA ASN A 7 -9.03 8.91 -14.51
C ASN A 7 -9.66 9.20 -13.16
N ASN A 8 -9.00 9.93 -12.27
CA ASN A 8 -9.53 10.33 -10.98
C ASN A 8 -10.73 11.26 -11.12
N ILE A 9 -10.67 12.21 -12.04
CA ILE A 9 -11.77 13.13 -12.33
C ILE A 9 -12.98 12.36 -12.88
N ARG A 10 -12.79 11.45 -13.81
CA ARG A 10 -13.87 10.62 -14.37
C ARG A 10 -14.55 9.76 -13.30
N GLU A 11 -13.80 9.20 -12.37
CA GLU A 11 -14.38 8.42 -11.28
C GLU A 11 -15.13 9.28 -10.28
N LEU A 12 -14.64 10.48 -10.01
CA LEU A 12 -15.34 11.43 -9.17
C LEU A 12 -16.67 11.81 -9.80
N GLU A 13 -16.70 12.11 -11.09
CA GLU A 13 -17.91 12.39 -11.85
C GLU A 13 -18.88 11.21 -11.84
N SER A 14 -18.39 10.01 -12.09
CA SER A 14 -19.18 8.77 -12.05
C SER A 14 -19.77 8.51 -10.66
N THR A 15 -19.02 8.79 -9.61
CA THR A 15 -19.48 8.67 -8.22
C THR A 15 -20.58 9.67 -7.91
N ILE A 16 -20.43 10.92 -8.32
CA ILE A 16 -21.43 11.96 -8.15
C ILE A 16 -22.72 11.61 -8.90
N ILE A 17 -22.62 11.16 -10.14
CA ILE A 17 -23.77 10.72 -10.94
C ILE A 17 -24.51 9.58 -10.27
N ARG A 18 -23.81 8.62 -9.70
CA ARG A 18 -24.43 7.52 -8.95
C ARG A 18 -25.15 7.98 -7.70
N ILE A 19 -24.57 8.89 -6.95
CA ILE A 19 -25.18 9.46 -5.75
C ILE A 19 -26.49 10.19 -6.13
N LEU A 20 -26.45 11.00 -7.18
CA LEU A 20 -27.62 11.70 -7.68
C LEU A 20 -28.70 10.74 -8.19
N ALA A 21 -28.32 9.72 -8.93
CA ALA A 21 -29.23 8.70 -9.44
C ALA A 21 -29.87 7.91 -8.29
N TYR A 22 -29.09 7.53 -7.29
CA TYR A 22 -29.59 6.82 -6.12
C TYR A 22 -30.55 7.66 -5.29
N SER A 23 -30.21 8.92 -5.07
CA SER A 23 -31.06 9.89 -4.37
C SER A 23 -32.38 10.11 -5.10
N SER A 24 -32.34 10.23 -6.43
CA SER A 24 -33.53 10.41 -7.27
C SER A 24 -34.47 9.18 -7.23
N LEU A 25 -33.91 7.97 -7.24
CA LEU A 25 -34.66 6.72 -7.23
C LEU A 25 -35.25 6.39 -5.85
N SER A 26 -34.57 6.74 -4.77
CA SER A 26 -34.99 6.38 -3.43
C SER A 26 -35.79 7.47 -2.71
N ASN A 27 -35.96 8.64 -3.30
CA ASN A 27 -36.61 9.80 -2.67
C ASN A 27 -36.01 10.19 -1.31
N LYS A 28 -34.77 9.86 -1.09
CA LYS A 28 -34.02 10.21 0.11
C LYS A 28 -33.14 11.41 -0.16
N GLU A 29 -33.09 12.33 0.78
CA GLU A 29 -32.09 13.38 0.74
C GLU A 29 -30.69 12.77 0.74
N ILE A 30 -29.75 13.44 0.06
CA ILE A 30 -28.35 13.00 0.03
C ILE A 30 -27.81 13.09 1.45
N ASP A 31 -27.67 11.94 2.10
CA ASP A 31 -27.13 11.82 3.45
C ASP A 31 -25.60 11.90 3.38
N GLU A 32 -25.02 12.69 4.26
CA GLU A 32 -23.56 12.80 4.41
C GLU A 32 -22.90 11.43 4.62
N GLN A 33 -23.56 10.53 5.36
CA GLN A 33 -23.06 9.17 5.58
C GLN A 33 -23.05 8.35 4.30
N LEU A 34 -24.07 8.49 3.44
CA LEU A 34 -24.12 7.79 2.16
C LEU A 34 -23.00 8.27 1.23
N VAL A 35 -22.76 9.57 1.17
CA VAL A 35 -21.66 10.16 0.39
C VAL A 35 -20.32 9.65 0.88
N LYS A 36 -20.09 9.66 2.18
CA LYS A 36 -18.86 9.12 2.79
C LYS A 36 -18.67 7.64 2.47
N LYS A 37 -19.72 6.85 2.54
CA LYS A 37 -19.66 5.41 2.25
C LYS A 37 -19.29 5.13 0.80
N VAL A 38 -19.93 5.80 -0.15
CA VAL A 38 -19.69 5.61 -1.59
C VAL A 38 -18.27 6.10 -1.96
N VAL A 39 -17.87 7.25 -1.43
CA VAL A 39 -16.53 7.81 -1.66
C VAL A 39 -15.47 6.87 -1.07
N LYS A 40 -15.68 6.35 0.13
CA LYS A 40 -14.74 5.44 0.79
C LYS A 40 -14.60 4.11 0.03
N GLU A 41 -15.69 3.55 -0.45
CA GLU A 41 -15.66 2.28 -1.21
C GLU A 41 -14.92 2.43 -2.54
N ARG A 42 -15.11 3.56 -3.25
CA ARG A 42 -14.53 3.75 -4.58
C ARG A 42 -13.15 4.39 -4.57
N LEU A 43 -12.97 5.44 -3.78
CA LEU A 43 -11.69 6.13 -3.70
C LEU A 43 -10.69 5.36 -2.83
N GLY A 44 -11.14 4.65 -1.80
CA GLY A 44 -10.27 3.86 -0.94
C GLY A 44 -9.47 2.80 -1.68
N LYS A 45 -10.12 2.04 -2.56
CA LYS A 45 -9.45 1.03 -3.39
C LYS A 45 -8.45 1.64 -4.37
N ARG A 46 -8.73 2.84 -4.84
CA ARG A 46 -7.89 3.48 -5.85
C ARG A 46 -6.72 4.24 -5.24
N PHE A 47 -6.89 4.85 -4.09
CA PHE A 47 -5.78 5.44 -3.35
C PHE A 47 -4.76 4.39 -2.92
N LEU A 48 -5.22 3.21 -2.51
CA LEU A 48 -4.34 2.07 -2.23
C LEU A 48 -3.57 1.62 -3.48
N ALA A 49 -4.19 1.70 -4.66
CA ALA A 49 -3.53 1.37 -5.93
C ALA A 49 -2.52 2.44 -6.37
N GLU A 50 -2.60 3.65 -5.84
CA GLU A 50 -1.66 4.74 -6.14
C GLU A 50 -0.43 4.73 -5.22
N ILE A 51 -0.47 4.01 -4.11
CA ILE A 51 0.70 3.81 -3.26
C ILE A 51 1.73 3.00 -4.05
N THR A 52 2.95 3.51 -4.12
CA THR A 52 4.05 2.85 -4.82
C THR A 52 4.95 2.10 -3.85
N LEU A 53 5.82 1.23 -4.39
CA LEU A 53 6.87 0.59 -3.60
C LEU A 53 7.77 1.63 -2.94
N GLU A 54 8.01 2.74 -3.63
CA GLU A 54 8.79 3.84 -3.10
C GLU A 54 8.18 4.42 -1.83
N ASP A 55 6.86 4.58 -1.80
CA ASP A 55 6.14 5.05 -0.62
C ASP A 55 6.27 4.07 0.56
N ILE A 56 6.20 2.79 0.27
CA ILE A 56 6.38 1.73 1.28
C ILE A 56 7.79 1.76 1.85
N VAL A 57 8.80 1.83 0.99
CA VAL A 57 10.21 1.92 1.41
C VAL A 57 10.45 3.17 2.24
N ARG A 58 9.86 4.28 1.88
CA ARG A 58 9.95 5.53 2.64
C ARG A 58 9.41 5.36 4.06
N ARG A 59 8.26 4.72 4.21
CA ARG A 59 7.67 4.45 5.54
C ARG A 59 8.52 3.49 6.36
N VAL A 60 9.01 2.44 5.76
CA VAL A 60 9.93 1.51 6.42
C VAL A 60 11.19 2.25 6.86
N SER A 61 11.73 3.12 6.02
CA SER A 61 12.88 3.97 6.33
C SER A 61 12.62 4.85 7.56
N GLU A 62 11.47 5.51 7.61
CA GLU A 62 11.10 6.38 8.74
C GLU A 62 10.97 5.60 10.06
N VAL A 63 10.32 4.45 10.02
CA VAL A 63 10.07 3.63 11.22
C VAL A 63 11.33 2.94 11.72
N THR A 64 12.18 2.48 10.81
CA THR A 64 13.41 1.75 11.17
C THR A 64 14.63 2.64 11.34
N SER A 65 14.53 3.91 10.94
CA SER A 65 15.65 4.87 10.91
C SER A 65 16.81 4.43 10.00
N ILE A 66 16.49 3.64 8.98
CA ILE A 66 17.42 3.16 7.96
C ILE A 66 17.16 3.95 6.67
N SER A 67 18.18 4.45 5.99
CA SER A 67 17.98 5.20 4.76
C SER A 67 17.38 4.35 3.64
N GLU A 68 16.53 4.96 2.81
CA GLU A 68 15.91 4.31 1.66
C GLU A 68 16.96 3.66 0.74
N LYS A 69 18.06 4.36 0.52
CA LYS A 69 19.17 3.87 -0.29
C LYS A 69 19.74 2.56 0.26
N ASN A 70 19.88 2.45 1.57
CA ASN A 70 20.39 1.25 2.21
C ASN A 70 19.36 0.10 2.16
N ILE A 71 18.07 0.41 2.29
CA ILE A 71 17.02 -0.61 2.18
C ILE A 71 17.00 -1.23 0.79
N VAL A 72 17.07 -0.41 -0.25
CA VAL A 72 17.07 -0.88 -1.65
C VAL A 72 18.42 -1.49 -2.05
N GLY A 73 19.49 -1.12 -1.36
CA GLY A 73 20.84 -1.53 -1.70
C GLY A 73 21.14 -3.02 -1.48
N SER A 74 22.38 -3.38 -1.72
CA SER A 74 22.84 -4.78 -1.68
C SER A 74 23.48 -5.20 -0.36
N SER A 75 23.45 -4.36 0.67
CA SER A 75 24.03 -4.69 1.97
C SER A 75 23.39 -5.93 2.59
N ARG A 76 24.22 -6.78 3.19
CA ARG A 76 23.80 -7.99 3.88
C ARG A 76 23.71 -7.84 5.40
N LYS A 77 23.84 -6.63 5.90
CA LYS A 77 23.66 -6.38 7.34
C LYS A 77 22.26 -6.80 7.75
N LYS A 78 22.18 -7.50 8.88
CA LYS A 78 20.93 -8.11 9.37
C LYS A 78 19.77 -7.12 9.46
N GLU A 79 20.03 -5.93 9.96
CA GLU A 79 19.02 -4.87 10.12
C GLU A 79 18.50 -4.38 8.76
N LEU A 80 19.39 -4.22 7.79
CA LEU A 80 19.03 -3.79 6.44
C LEU A 80 18.27 -4.87 5.69
N VAL A 81 18.67 -6.12 5.86
CA VAL A 81 17.98 -7.27 5.26
C VAL A 81 16.57 -7.37 5.81
N GLU A 82 16.39 -7.24 7.11
CA GLU A 82 15.07 -7.29 7.76
C GLU A 82 14.16 -6.16 7.24
N ALA A 83 14.66 -4.93 7.17
CA ALA A 83 13.92 -3.79 6.65
C ALA A 83 13.50 -4.01 5.18
N ARG A 84 14.40 -4.55 4.37
CA ARG A 84 14.13 -4.88 2.96
C ARG A 84 13.07 -5.95 2.83
N GLN A 85 13.12 -6.98 3.65
CA GLN A 85 12.13 -8.05 3.68
C GLN A 85 10.76 -7.54 4.08
N ILE A 86 10.69 -6.65 5.06
CA ILE A 86 9.43 -6.01 5.48
C ILE A 86 8.85 -5.18 4.32
N ALA A 87 9.67 -4.40 3.64
CA ALA A 87 9.23 -3.61 2.50
C ALA A 87 8.71 -4.48 1.36
N ALA A 88 9.39 -5.58 1.05
CA ALA A 88 8.95 -6.53 0.03
C ALA A 88 7.62 -7.19 0.40
N TYR A 89 7.49 -7.61 1.63
CA TYR A 89 6.24 -8.20 2.15
C TYR A 89 5.07 -7.23 2.03
N LEU A 90 5.27 -6.00 2.46
CA LEU A 90 4.23 -4.96 2.39
C LEU A 90 3.87 -4.62 0.94
N GLY A 91 4.83 -4.59 0.04
CA GLY A 91 4.59 -4.38 -1.38
C GLY A 91 3.68 -5.45 -1.96
N ARG A 92 3.90 -6.70 -1.60
CA ARG A 92 3.05 -7.81 -2.03
C ARG A 92 1.65 -7.74 -1.43
N GLU A 93 1.55 -7.50 -0.13
CA GLU A 93 0.29 -7.51 0.60
C GLU A 93 -0.60 -6.29 0.29
N ILE A 94 -0.02 -5.10 0.20
CA ILE A 94 -0.77 -3.86 0.01
C ILE A 94 -1.01 -3.59 -1.47
N LEU A 95 0.02 -3.69 -2.30
CA LEU A 95 -0.06 -3.35 -3.72
C LEU A 95 -0.46 -4.52 -4.60
N GLY A 96 -0.25 -5.76 -4.15
CA GLY A 96 -0.50 -6.94 -4.96
C GLY A 96 0.40 -7.04 -6.18
N VAL A 97 1.54 -6.34 -6.19
CA VAL A 97 2.49 -6.40 -7.30
C VAL A 97 3.20 -7.74 -7.35
N SER A 98 3.63 -8.14 -8.53
CA SER A 98 4.31 -9.43 -8.72
C SER A 98 5.66 -9.46 -8.00
N LEU A 99 6.07 -10.68 -7.64
CA LEU A 99 7.39 -10.90 -7.02
C LEU A 99 8.52 -10.42 -7.93
N SER A 100 8.35 -10.58 -9.25
CA SER A 100 9.31 -10.11 -10.23
C SER A 100 9.44 -8.59 -10.23
N SER A 101 8.32 -7.88 -10.13
CA SER A 101 8.32 -6.41 -10.06
C SER A 101 9.00 -5.91 -8.80
N ILE A 102 8.73 -6.56 -7.66
CA ILE A 102 9.37 -6.23 -6.39
C ILE A 102 10.89 -6.48 -6.49
N GLY A 103 11.28 -7.62 -7.07
CA GLY A 103 12.69 -7.95 -7.27
C GLY A 103 13.42 -6.93 -8.12
N MET A 104 12.81 -6.46 -9.18
CA MET A 104 13.35 -5.41 -10.05
C MET A 104 13.58 -4.10 -9.28
N TYR A 105 12.62 -3.72 -8.45
CA TYR A 105 12.74 -2.51 -7.63
C TYR A 105 13.91 -2.60 -6.64
N PHE A 106 14.15 -3.77 -6.08
CA PHE A 106 15.24 -4.01 -5.14
C PHE A 106 16.55 -4.42 -5.81
N GLY A 107 16.85 -3.85 -6.97
CA GLY A 107 18.15 -4.01 -7.64
C GLY A 107 18.26 -5.27 -8.50
N GLY A 108 17.18 -5.76 -9.06
CA GLY A 108 17.19 -6.93 -9.94
C GLY A 108 17.32 -8.26 -9.21
N ARG A 109 16.71 -8.36 -8.04
CA ARG A 109 16.67 -9.62 -7.27
C ARG A 109 15.70 -10.61 -7.89
N ASP A 110 16.05 -11.89 -7.81
CA ASP A 110 15.20 -12.96 -8.32
C ASP A 110 13.87 -13.04 -7.54
N HIS A 111 12.80 -13.41 -8.24
CA HIS A 111 11.47 -13.61 -7.66
C HIS A 111 11.49 -14.64 -6.52
N THR A 112 12.34 -15.66 -6.60
CA THR A 112 12.50 -16.67 -5.55
C THR A 112 13.04 -16.04 -4.27
N THR A 113 14.00 -15.12 -4.37
CA THR A 113 14.55 -14.36 -3.24
C THR A 113 13.45 -13.54 -2.55
N ILE A 114 12.62 -12.87 -3.34
CA ILE A 114 11.51 -12.09 -2.81
C ILE A 114 10.45 -12.98 -2.16
N LEU A 115 10.15 -14.14 -2.74
CA LEU A 115 9.22 -15.10 -2.15
C LEU A 115 9.71 -15.57 -0.78
N HIS A 116 11.00 -15.90 -0.65
CA HIS A 116 11.59 -16.28 0.63
C HIS A 116 11.54 -15.12 1.64
N ALA A 117 11.79 -13.90 1.20
CA ALA A 117 11.67 -12.72 2.04
C ALA A 117 10.27 -12.57 2.62
N CYS A 118 9.24 -12.70 1.79
CA CYS A 118 7.84 -12.61 2.21
C CYS A 118 7.47 -13.72 3.19
N LYS A 119 7.86 -14.96 2.91
CA LYS A 119 7.61 -16.09 3.81
C LYS A 119 8.30 -15.92 5.16
N ASN A 120 9.54 -15.44 5.15
CA ASN A 120 10.31 -15.19 6.36
C ASN A 120 9.61 -14.15 7.25
N ILE A 121 9.10 -13.07 6.67
CA ILE A 121 8.35 -12.05 7.41
C ILE A 121 7.01 -12.60 7.92
N GLU A 122 6.29 -13.39 7.13
CA GLU A 122 5.06 -14.05 7.59
C GLU A 122 5.29 -14.89 8.84
N GLU A 123 6.37 -15.66 8.86
CA GLU A 123 6.75 -16.47 10.03
C GLU A 123 7.15 -15.60 11.22
N LYS A 124 7.91 -14.54 10.98
CA LYS A 124 8.31 -13.60 12.03
C LYS A 124 7.13 -12.86 12.63
N ILE A 125 6.13 -12.51 11.84
CA ILE A 125 4.89 -11.90 12.34
C ILE A 125 4.20 -12.83 13.35
N LYS A 126 4.20 -14.13 13.09
CA LYS A 126 3.59 -15.12 13.96
C LYS A 126 4.38 -15.35 15.25
N SER A 127 5.72 -15.31 15.17
CA SER A 127 6.59 -15.67 16.27
C SER A 127 7.18 -14.49 17.04
N LYS A 128 7.29 -13.32 16.43
CA LYS A 128 7.90 -12.13 17.03
C LYS A 128 6.91 -10.97 17.08
N LYS A 129 6.48 -10.64 18.28
CA LYS A 129 5.53 -9.55 18.54
C LYS A 129 6.05 -8.21 18.02
N ARG A 130 7.34 -7.95 18.13
CA ARG A 130 8.00 -6.73 17.63
C ARG A 130 7.77 -6.53 16.15
N ILE A 131 7.97 -7.57 15.34
CA ILE A 131 7.79 -7.52 13.88
C ILE A 131 6.31 -7.33 13.54
N LYS A 132 5.43 -8.04 14.21
CA LYS A 132 3.98 -7.90 14.02
C LYS A 132 3.52 -6.46 14.26
N GLN A 133 3.93 -5.86 15.36
CA GLN A 133 3.59 -4.48 15.70
C GLN A 133 4.15 -3.49 14.68
N LEU A 134 5.38 -3.69 14.25
CA LEU A 134 6.04 -2.84 13.25
C LEU A 134 5.29 -2.88 11.91
N VAL A 135 4.96 -4.06 11.42
CA VAL A 135 4.23 -4.25 10.17
C VAL A 135 2.83 -3.63 10.24
N GLU A 136 2.11 -3.87 11.33
CA GLU A 136 0.77 -3.32 11.53
C GLU A 136 0.80 -1.79 11.63
N SER A 137 1.79 -1.23 12.30
CA SER A 137 1.99 0.22 12.40
C SER A 137 2.19 0.85 11.02
N ILE A 138 3.03 0.26 10.20
CA ILE A 138 3.29 0.74 8.84
C ILE A 138 2.03 0.64 7.97
N LYS A 139 1.32 -0.48 8.04
CA LYS A 139 0.05 -0.67 7.31
C LYS A 139 -0.98 0.40 7.71
N ASN A 140 -1.13 0.67 8.99
CA ASN A 140 -2.07 1.66 9.49
C ASN A 140 -1.70 3.07 9.04
N GLU A 141 -0.43 3.43 9.08
CA GLU A 141 0.06 4.72 8.60
C GLU A 141 -0.18 4.91 7.11
N LEU A 142 0.08 3.90 6.30
CA LEU A 142 -0.18 3.94 4.87
C LEU A 142 -1.67 4.07 4.57
N SER A 143 -2.51 3.35 5.29
CA SER A 143 -3.96 3.44 5.14
C SER A 143 -4.49 4.81 5.58
N ALA A 144 -3.97 5.38 6.65
CA ALA A 144 -4.35 6.70 7.14
C ALA A 144 -3.94 7.81 6.16
N ALA A 145 -2.79 7.68 5.52
CA ALA A 145 -2.30 8.64 4.53
C ALA A 145 -3.17 8.69 3.26
N THR A 146 -3.97 7.66 3.00
CA THR A 146 -4.84 7.56 1.82
C THR A 146 -6.28 7.99 2.09
N ILE A 147 -6.59 8.31 3.31
CA ILE A 147 -7.89 8.79 3.74
C ILE A 147 -7.81 10.29 4.02
#